data_92e75351d5d644f9ea78019534408533
#
_entry.id   92e75351d5d644f9ea78019534408533
#
_cell.length_a   1.000
_cell.length_b   1.000
_cell.length_c   1.000
_cell.angle_alpha   90.00
_cell.angle_beta   90.00
_cell.angle_gamma   90.00
#
_symmetry.space_group_name_H-M   'P 1'
#
loop_
_entity.id
_entity.type
_entity.pdbx_description
1 polymer ?
#
loop_
_entity_poly.entity_id
_entity_poly.type
_entity_poly.pdbx_seq_one_letter_code
_entity_poly.pdbx_strand_id
1 'polypeptide(L)'
;RVRGKFPDVLMVIAGEGPARRSLLRKTAALGLQKNVRFVGYLKRGPELWDCFCAGDAFVFASSTETQGLVLLEAMALGVPVVSTAVMGTKDILDAGRGALVATETVDDFCGKLTRLLSDRNLRQRLSVEAHGYAEEWSAERNAERLVDFYELMLKQHSARSAAGDIVADPGN
;
A
#
# COMPACT_ATOMS: atom_id res chain seq x y z
N ARG A 1 17.62 10.10 10.03
CA ARG A 1 18.55 10.06 8.88
C ARG A 1 18.09 10.97 7.75
N VAL A 2 16.84 10.86 7.27
CA VAL A 2 16.30 11.71 6.17
C VAL A 2 16.44 13.19 6.48
N ARG A 3 16.20 13.64 7.73
CA ARG A 3 16.40 15.02 8.16
C ARG A 3 17.83 15.55 7.88
N GLY A 4 18.83 14.70 7.90
CA GLY A 4 20.21 15.10 7.59
C GLY A 4 20.38 15.66 6.19
N LYS A 5 19.55 15.21 5.22
CA LYS A 5 19.53 15.71 3.84
C LYS A 5 18.41 16.74 3.61
N PHE A 6 17.31 16.61 4.33
CA PHE A 6 16.13 17.50 4.25
C PHE A 6 15.80 18.03 5.65
N PRO A 7 16.44 19.11 6.10
CA PRO A 7 16.24 19.65 7.46
C PRO A 7 14.78 20.00 7.78
N ASP A 8 14.03 20.43 6.77
CA ASP A 8 12.64 20.86 6.87
C ASP A 8 11.63 19.76 6.58
N VAL A 9 12.08 18.50 6.40
CA VAL A 9 11.15 17.39 6.18
C VAL A 9 10.16 17.29 7.34
N LEU A 10 8.88 17.10 6.98
CA LEU A 10 7.80 16.88 7.95
C LEU A 10 7.22 15.48 7.75
N MET A 11 7.22 14.68 8.80
CA MET A 11 6.48 13.42 8.87
C MET A 11 5.18 13.64 9.63
N VAL A 12 4.06 13.40 8.98
CA VAL A 12 2.74 13.41 9.60
C VAL A 12 2.37 11.98 9.97
N ILE A 13 1.97 11.76 11.22
CA ILE A 13 1.50 10.48 11.73
C ILE A 13 0.03 10.66 12.09
N ALA A 14 -0.84 10.06 11.29
CA ALA A 14 -2.27 9.98 11.53
C ALA A 14 -2.62 8.63 12.20
N GLY A 15 -3.52 8.64 13.14
CA GLY A 15 -3.98 7.48 13.88
C GLY A 15 -3.76 7.61 15.39
N GLU A 16 -4.39 6.70 16.12
CA GLU A 16 -4.28 6.57 17.56
C GLU A 16 -3.90 5.15 17.94
N GLY A 17 -3.36 4.98 19.14
CA GLY A 17 -2.99 3.67 19.62
C GLY A 17 -2.09 3.72 20.85
N PRO A 18 -1.85 2.58 21.51
CA PRO A 18 -1.10 2.49 22.75
C PRO A 18 0.36 2.98 22.60
N ALA A 19 0.92 2.91 21.40
CA ALA A 19 2.29 3.34 21.12
C ALA A 19 2.48 4.87 21.08
N ARG A 20 1.40 5.67 21.03
CA ARG A 20 1.49 7.14 20.88
C ARG A 20 2.42 7.80 21.90
N ARG A 21 2.32 7.43 23.17
CA ARG A 21 3.16 8.02 24.24
C ARG A 21 4.63 7.66 24.07
N SER A 22 4.95 6.45 23.67
CA SER A 22 6.34 5.99 23.43
C SER A 22 6.94 6.68 22.20
N LEU A 23 6.15 6.85 21.13
CA LEU A 23 6.57 7.56 19.92
C LEU A 23 6.84 9.03 20.17
N LEU A 24 6.01 9.73 20.97
CA LEU A 24 6.25 11.11 21.38
C LEU A 24 7.57 11.25 22.17
N ARG A 25 7.81 10.35 23.12
CA ARG A 25 9.11 10.33 23.87
C ARG A 25 10.30 10.08 22.94
N LYS A 26 10.18 9.14 22.01
CA LYS A 26 11.22 8.84 21.01
C LYS A 26 11.48 10.04 20.10
N THR A 27 10.43 10.72 19.66
CA THR A 27 10.53 11.97 18.86
C THR A 27 11.31 13.04 19.61
N ALA A 28 11.02 13.24 20.89
CA ALA A 28 11.71 14.20 21.73
C ALA A 28 13.19 13.81 21.96
N ALA A 29 13.45 12.53 22.30
CA ALA A 29 14.81 12.04 22.53
C ALA A 29 15.72 12.16 21.29
N LEU A 30 15.13 12.10 20.09
CA LEU A 30 15.84 12.26 18.82
C LEU A 30 15.90 13.72 18.33
N GLY A 31 15.34 14.67 19.06
CA GLY A 31 15.27 16.07 18.66
C GLY A 31 14.46 16.33 17.40
N LEU A 32 13.38 15.54 17.19
CA LEU A 32 12.56 15.57 15.96
C LEU A 32 11.23 16.30 16.11
N GLN A 33 11.04 17.10 17.16
CA GLN A 33 9.72 17.74 17.46
C GLN A 33 9.26 18.69 16.34
N LYS A 34 10.20 19.26 15.59
CA LYS A 34 9.87 20.11 14.43
C LYS A 34 9.61 19.32 13.16
N ASN A 35 10.06 18.06 13.11
CA ASN A 35 10.01 17.21 11.91
C ASN A 35 8.93 16.11 11.99
N VAL A 36 8.24 15.94 13.12
CA VAL A 36 7.20 14.93 13.31
C VAL A 36 5.95 15.57 13.91
N ARG A 37 4.82 15.38 13.25
CA ARG A 37 3.51 15.87 13.71
C ARG A 37 2.57 14.69 13.92
N PHE A 38 2.01 14.55 15.10
CA PHE A 38 0.95 13.60 15.42
C PHE A 38 -0.39 14.32 15.35
N VAL A 39 -1.22 13.95 14.38
CA VAL A 39 -2.52 14.60 14.11
C VAL A 39 -3.70 13.86 14.73
N GLY A 40 -3.46 12.70 15.36
CA GLY A 40 -4.52 11.89 15.93
C GLY A 40 -5.31 11.11 14.87
N TYR A 41 -6.51 10.68 15.23
CA TYR A 41 -7.39 9.97 14.32
C TYR A 41 -8.02 10.95 13.32
N LEU A 42 -7.90 10.63 12.03
CA LEU A 42 -8.59 11.31 10.94
C LEU A 42 -9.76 10.45 10.48
N LYS A 43 -10.93 11.04 10.34
CA LYS A 43 -12.10 10.35 9.80
C LYS A 43 -11.85 9.99 8.33
N ARG A 44 -12.30 8.80 7.94
CA ARG A 44 -12.29 8.41 6.52
C ARG A 44 -13.16 9.39 5.73
N GLY A 45 -12.60 9.96 4.67
CA GLY A 45 -13.23 11.01 3.87
C GLY A 45 -12.29 12.19 3.65
N PRO A 46 -12.80 13.40 3.41
CA PRO A 46 -12.00 14.54 2.98
C PRO A 46 -10.79 14.84 3.86
N GLU A 47 -10.94 14.80 5.20
CA GLU A 47 -9.82 15.08 6.11
C GLU A 47 -8.63 14.13 5.91
N LEU A 48 -8.91 12.83 5.74
CA LEU A 48 -7.87 11.83 5.49
C LEU A 48 -7.30 11.99 4.07
N TRP A 49 -8.15 12.24 3.09
CA TRP A 49 -7.73 12.42 1.70
C TRP A 49 -6.85 13.66 1.54
N ASP A 50 -7.21 14.78 2.15
CA ASP A 50 -6.40 16.00 2.16
C ASP A 50 -5.05 15.76 2.85
N CYS A 51 -5.04 14.97 3.92
CA CYS A 51 -3.80 14.58 4.59
C CYS A 51 -2.88 13.75 3.69
N PHE A 52 -3.40 12.82 2.90
CA PHE A 52 -2.62 12.09 1.90
C PHE A 52 -2.11 13.04 0.81
N CYS A 53 -2.99 13.85 0.22
CA CYS A 53 -2.66 14.76 -0.87
C CYS A 53 -1.65 15.85 -0.48
N ALA A 54 -1.58 16.22 0.80
CA ALA A 54 -0.58 17.15 1.31
C ALA A 54 0.84 16.57 1.35
N GLY A 55 1.00 15.25 1.21
CA GLY A 55 2.28 14.56 1.30
C GLY A 55 2.95 14.36 -0.05
N ASP A 56 4.29 14.51 -0.10
CA ASP A 56 5.11 14.14 -1.27
C ASP A 56 5.27 12.61 -1.41
N ALA A 57 5.05 11.86 -0.33
CA ALA A 57 5.16 10.41 -0.28
C ALA A 57 4.36 9.84 0.88
N PHE A 58 3.75 8.69 0.68
CA PHE A 58 3.22 7.86 1.76
C PHE A 58 4.27 6.83 2.18
N VAL A 59 4.58 6.77 3.47
CA VAL A 59 5.58 5.84 4.03
C VAL A 59 4.92 4.82 4.92
N PHE A 60 5.20 3.53 4.68
CA PHE A 60 4.57 2.44 5.40
C PHE A 60 5.54 1.29 5.63
N ALA A 61 5.78 0.93 6.88
CA ALA A 61 6.74 -0.10 7.28
C ALA A 61 6.13 -1.06 8.32
N SER A 62 4.88 -1.47 8.10
CA SER A 62 4.21 -2.45 8.95
C SER A 62 4.67 -3.85 8.61
N SER A 63 4.96 -4.65 9.63
CA SER A 63 5.25 -6.09 9.51
C SER A 63 4.04 -6.97 9.81
N THR A 64 2.87 -6.38 10.10
CA THR A 64 1.65 -7.10 10.54
C THR A 64 0.42 -6.73 9.73
N GLU A 65 0.58 -5.97 8.64
CA GLU A 65 -0.52 -5.59 7.77
C GLU A 65 -1.02 -6.79 6.95
N THR A 66 -2.32 -7.07 7.04
CA THR A 66 -2.91 -8.26 6.40
C THR A 66 -3.43 -8.01 4.99
N GLN A 67 -3.84 -6.79 4.66
CA GLN A 67 -4.46 -6.45 3.38
C GLN A 67 -3.74 -5.33 2.63
N GLY A 68 -3.16 -4.37 3.34
CA GLY A 68 -2.46 -3.23 2.73
C GLY A 68 -3.36 -2.18 2.08
N LEU A 69 -4.66 -2.15 2.40
CA LEU A 69 -5.62 -1.22 1.76
C LEU A 69 -5.21 0.25 1.87
N VAL A 70 -4.52 0.62 2.95
CA VAL A 70 -4.02 1.99 3.15
C VAL A 70 -3.02 2.41 2.05
N LEU A 71 -2.30 1.45 1.45
CA LEU A 71 -1.41 1.71 0.32
C LEU A 71 -2.23 2.09 -0.91
N LEU A 72 -3.28 1.31 -1.20
CA LEU A 72 -4.18 1.57 -2.32
C LEU A 72 -4.95 2.89 -2.13
N GLU A 73 -5.32 3.25 -0.90
CA GLU A 73 -5.94 4.55 -0.60
C GLU A 73 -5.00 5.72 -0.93
N ALA A 74 -3.72 5.62 -0.55
CA ALA A 74 -2.72 6.63 -0.91
C ALA A 74 -2.48 6.68 -2.43
N MET A 75 -2.34 5.50 -3.06
CA MET A 75 -2.11 5.36 -4.50
C MET A 75 -3.28 5.90 -5.34
N ALA A 76 -4.53 5.66 -4.92
CA ALA A 76 -5.72 6.18 -5.59
C ALA A 76 -5.76 7.71 -5.64
N LEU A 77 -5.12 8.37 -4.67
CA LEU A 77 -4.94 9.81 -4.62
C LEU A 77 -3.67 10.29 -5.35
N GLY A 78 -2.99 9.39 -6.06
CA GLY A 78 -1.75 9.70 -6.77
C GLY A 78 -0.56 9.97 -5.84
N VAL A 79 -0.59 9.51 -4.59
CA VAL A 79 0.53 9.67 -3.65
C VAL A 79 1.47 8.48 -3.79
N PRO A 80 2.73 8.67 -4.22
CA PRO A 80 3.68 7.58 -4.38
C PRO A 80 4.07 6.99 -3.02
N VAL A 81 4.28 5.68 -3.01
CA VAL A 81 4.51 4.90 -1.78
C VAL A 81 5.98 4.53 -1.62
N VAL A 82 6.48 4.58 -0.39
CA VAL A 82 7.70 3.88 0.04
C VAL A 82 7.32 2.92 1.16
N SER A 83 7.46 1.63 0.91
CA SER A 83 7.01 0.61 1.87
C SER A 83 7.91 -0.62 1.85
N THR A 84 7.87 -1.38 2.93
CA THR A 84 8.33 -2.77 2.94
C THR A 84 7.24 -3.68 2.39
N ALA A 85 7.62 -4.71 1.64
CA ALA A 85 6.67 -5.69 1.10
C ALA A 85 6.59 -6.91 2.04
N VAL A 86 5.81 -6.80 3.11
CA VAL A 86 5.65 -7.84 4.13
C VAL A 86 4.17 -8.20 4.27
N MET A 87 3.86 -9.48 4.35
CA MET A 87 2.48 -10.00 4.43
C MET A 87 1.56 -9.43 3.34
N GLY A 88 0.37 -8.93 3.67
CA GLY A 88 -0.62 -8.43 2.71
C GLY A 88 -0.18 -7.23 1.86
N THR A 89 0.85 -6.51 2.27
CA THR A 89 1.42 -5.45 1.43
C THR A 89 2.22 -5.99 0.26
N LYS A 90 2.69 -7.24 0.32
CA LYS A 90 3.46 -7.89 -0.74
C LYS A 90 2.64 -8.02 -2.02
N ASP A 91 1.41 -8.46 -1.91
CA ASP A 91 0.54 -8.70 -3.07
C ASP A 91 0.25 -7.39 -3.84
N ILE A 92 0.12 -6.28 -3.10
CA ILE A 92 -0.09 -4.95 -3.70
C ILE A 92 1.20 -4.41 -4.32
N LEU A 93 2.35 -4.63 -3.66
CA LEU A 93 3.62 -4.02 -4.06
C LEU A 93 4.45 -4.87 -5.03
N ASP A 94 4.04 -6.12 -5.30
CA ASP A 94 4.79 -7.06 -6.14
C ASP A 94 4.99 -6.54 -7.58
N ALA A 95 4.03 -5.81 -8.11
CA ALA A 95 4.14 -5.16 -9.41
C ALA A 95 5.15 -4.00 -9.45
N GLY A 96 5.58 -3.48 -8.31
CA GLY A 96 6.52 -2.34 -8.21
C GLY A 96 6.00 -1.03 -8.80
N ARG A 97 4.71 -0.94 -9.15
CA ARG A 97 4.09 0.23 -9.78
C ARG A 97 3.66 1.25 -8.73
N GLY A 98 3.97 2.52 -8.97
CA GLY A 98 3.60 3.61 -8.07
C GLY A 98 4.30 3.60 -6.70
N ALA A 99 5.29 2.71 -6.51
CA ALA A 99 5.96 2.51 -5.23
C ALA A 99 7.47 2.25 -5.37
N LEU A 100 8.20 2.55 -4.31
CA LEU A 100 9.57 2.06 -4.08
C LEU A 100 9.53 1.05 -2.93
N VAL A 101 9.73 -0.21 -3.25
CA VAL A 101 9.73 -1.31 -2.27
C VAL A 101 11.10 -1.38 -1.59
N ALA A 102 11.11 -1.19 -0.28
CA ALA A 102 12.31 -1.26 0.54
C ALA A 102 12.43 -2.63 1.23
N THR A 103 13.64 -3.04 1.48
CA THR A 103 13.93 -4.10 2.44
C THR A 103 13.60 -3.64 3.86
N GLU A 104 13.52 -4.57 4.81
CA GLU A 104 13.26 -4.25 6.23
C GLU A 104 14.46 -3.58 6.94
N THR A 105 15.41 -3.03 6.20
CA THR A 105 16.54 -2.29 6.75
C THR A 105 16.29 -0.79 6.73
N VAL A 106 16.72 -0.12 7.80
CA VAL A 106 16.62 1.35 7.90
C VAL A 106 17.40 2.04 6.79
N ASP A 107 18.50 1.47 6.36
CA ASP A 107 19.36 2.09 5.34
C ASP A 107 18.70 2.09 3.97
N ASP A 108 18.14 0.96 3.54
CA ASP A 108 17.46 0.86 2.25
C ASP A 108 16.19 1.70 2.24
N PHE A 109 15.38 1.64 3.31
CA PHE A 109 14.16 2.45 3.41
C PHE A 109 14.48 3.95 3.33
N CYS A 110 15.46 4.42 4.10
CA CYS A 110 15.90 5.82 4.05
C CYS A 110 16.48 6.19 2.68
N GLY A 111 17.22 5.29 2.04
CA GLY A 111 17.76 5.49 0.70
C GLY A 111 16.66 5.71 -0.34
N LYS A 112 15.65 4.84 -0.35
CA LYS A 112 14.51 4.94 -1.26
C LYS A 112 13.66 6.18 -1.01
N LEU A 113 13.36 6.49 0.24
CA LEU A 113 12.64 7.72 0.60
C LEU A 113 13.45 8.96 0.19
N THR A 114 14.73 8.99 0.47
CA THR A 114 15.61 10.09 0.07
C THR A 114 15.66 10.27 -1.44
N ARG A 115 15.74 9.17 -2.21
CA ARG A 115 15.68 9.18 -3.67
C ARG A 115 14.35 9.78 -4.17
N LEU A 116 13.23 9.33 -3.62
CA LEU A 116 11.91 9.82 -3.99
C LEU A 116 11.77 11.33 -3.71
N LEU A 117 12.21 11.79 -2.53
CA LEU A 117 12.12 13.20 -2.17
C LEU A 117 13.07 14.10 -2.98
N SER A 118 14.21 13.58 -3.45
CA SER A 118 15.19 14.33 -4.25
C SER A 118 14.81 14.45 -5.74
N ASP A 119 14.07 13.47 -6.28
CA ASP A 119 13.80 13.35 -7.71
C ASP A 119 12.33 13.67 -8.01
N ARG A 120 12.08 14.90 -8.47
CA ARG A 120 10.73 15.35 -8.84
C ARG A 120 10.15 14.53 -10.00
N ASN A 121 10.98 14.18 -10.98
CA ASN A 121 10.50 13.44 -12.14
C ASN A 121 10.10 12.01 -11.72
N LEU A 122 10.88 11.38 -10.84
CA LEU A 122 10.53 10.09 -10.26
C LEU A 122 9.21 10.18 -9.49
N ARG A 123 9.03 11.21 -8.65
CA ARG A 123 7.78 11.42 -7.91
C ARG A 123 6.57 11.54 -8.84
N GLN A 124 6.67 12.37 -9.87
CA GLN A 124 5.59 12.57 -10.83
C GLN A 124 5.25 11.28 -11.59
N ARG A 125 6.26 10.53 -12.03
CA ARG A 125 6.05 9.24 -12.69
C ARG A 125 5.36 8.25 -11.76
N LEU A 126 5.88 8.06 -10.55
CA LEU A 126 5.27 7.15 -9.58
C LEU A 126 3.88 7.59 -9.13
N SER A 127 3.59 8.89 -9.10
CA SER A 127 2.25 9.42 -8.82
C SER A 127 1.24 8.97 -9.88
N VAL A 128 1.58 9.09 -11.16
CA VAL A 128 0.72 8.65 -12.27
C VAL A 128 0.56 7.12 -12.24
N GLU A 129 1.66 6.39 -12.06
CA GLU A 129 1.65 4.93 -11.96
C GLU A 129 0.80 4.44 -10.78
N ALA A 130 0.89 5.11 -9.61
CA ALA A 130 0.13 4.77 -8.42
C ALA A 130 -1.37 4.89 -8.65
N HIS A 131 -1.80 6.02 -9.22
CA HIS A 131 -3.22 6.26 -9.51
C HIS A 131 -3.79 5.20 -10.46
N GLY A 132 -3.14 4.97 -11.61
CA GLY A 132 -3.58 3.96 -12.56
C GLY A 132 -3.56 2.53 -12.00
N TYR A 133 -2.59 2.21 -11.15
CA TYR A 133 -2.54 0.91 -10.50
C TYR A 133 -3.65 0.71 -9.47
N ALA A 134 -3.96 1.73 -8.68
CA ALA A 134 -5.05 1.66 -7.70
C ALA A 134 -6.43 1.46 -8.35
N GLU A 135 -6.65 1.98 -9.57
CA GLU A 135 -7.89 1.75 -10.32
C GLU A 135 -8.13 0.27 -10.64
N GLU A 136 -7.05 -0.50 -10.85
CA GLU A 136 -7.16 -1.95 -11.09
C GLU A 136 -7.63 -2.73 -9.85
N TRP A 137 -7.54 -2.11 -8.67
CA TRP A 137 -8.00 -2.66 -7.39
C TRP A 137 -9.35 -2.09 -6.94
N SER A 138 -10.04 -1.34 -7.82
CA SER A 138 -11.36 -0.80 -7.51
C SER A 138 -12.37 -1.91 -7.20
N ALA A 139 -13.44 -1.56 -6.49
CA ALA A 139 -14.51 -2.50 -6.16
C ALA A 139 -15.15 -3.09 -7.43
N GLU A 140 -15.32 -2.26 -8.46
CA GLU A 140 -15.87 -2.65 -9.75
C GLU A 140 -14.98 -3.70 -10.44
N ARG A 141 -13.67 -3.44 -10.53
CA ARG A 141 -12.71 -4.38 -11.14
C ARG A 141 -12.61 -5.69 -10.36
N ASN A 142 -12.67 -5.62 -9.05
CA ASN A 142 -12.68 -6.83 -8.22
C ASN A 142 -13.98 -7.62 -8.38
N ALA A 143 -15.12 -6.96 -8.52
CA ALA A 143 -16.40 -7.62 -8.81
C ALA A 143 -16.37 -8.32 -10.18
N GLU A 144 -15.86 -7.67 -11.23
CA GLU A 144 -15.66 -8.28 -12.56
C GLU A 144 -14.81 -9.56 -12.46
N ARG A 145 -13.63 -9.47 -11.81
CA ARG A 145 -12.75 -10.64 -11.61
C ARG A 145 -13.42 -11.78 -10.85
N LEU A 146 -14.26 -11.45 -9.88
CA LEU A 146 -15.00 -12.46 -9.12
C LEU A 146 -16.05 -13.16 -9.98
N VAL A 147 -16.75 -12.44 -10.84
CA VAL A 147 -17.69 -13.01 -11.80
C VAL A 147 -16.97 -13.94 -12.76
N ASP A 148 -15.87 -13.50 -13.37
CA ASP A 148 -15.05 -14.31 -14.27
C ASP A 148 -14.55 -15.59 -13.58
N PHE A 149 -14.14 -15.49 -12.32
CA PHE A 149 -13.73 -16.64 -11.53
C PHE A 149 -14.87 -17.64 -11.32
N TYR A 150 -16.07 -17.18 -10.96
CA TYR A 150 -17.22 -18.07 -10.81
C TYR A 150 -17.61 -18.74 -12.13
N GLU A 151 -17.61 -18.01 -13.24
CA GLU A 151 -17.88 -18.59 -14.55
C GLU A 151 -16.87 -19.68 -14.92
N LEU A 152 -15.59 -19.45 -14.66
CA LEU A 152 -14.54 -20.44 -14.88
C LEU A 152 -14.78 -21.69 -14.03
N MET A 153 -15.12 -21.53 -12.75
CA MET A 153 -15.41 -22.64 -11.85
C MET A 153 -16.62 -23.47 -12.31
N LEU A 154 -17.70 -22.81 -12.75
CA LEU A 154 -18.89 -23.48 -13.29
C LEU A 154 -18.56 -24.28 -14.55
N LYS A 155 -17.79 -23.70 -15.49
CA LYS A 155 -17.34 -24.40 -16.71
C LYS A 155 -16.50 -25.64 -16.37
N GLN A 156 -15.59 -25.54 -15.43
CA GLN A 156 -14.75 -26.67 -14.99
C GLN A 156 -15.59 -27.75 -14.29
N HIS A 157 -16.57 -27.36 -13.47
CA HIS A 157 -17.45 -28.31 -12.81
C HIS A 157 -18.32 -29.07 -13.83
N SER A 158 -18.91 -28.39 -14.78
CA SER A 158 -19.73 -28.99 -15.84
C SER A 158 -18.91 -29.94 -16.69
N ALA A 159 -17.66 -29.58 -17.04
CA ALA A 159 -16.76 -30.46 -17.81
C ALA A 159 -16.37 -31.73 -17.03
N ARG A 160 -16.16 -31.61 -15.72
CA ARG A 160 -15.87 -32.80 -14.86
C ARG A 160 -17.07 -33.70 -14.72
N SER A 161 -18.29 -33.15 -14.56
CA SER A 161 -19.53 -33.92 -14.50
C SER A 161 -19.78 -34.69 -15.80
N ALA A 162 -19.64 -34.05 -16.95
CA ALA A 162 -19.77 -34.69 -18.25
C ALA A 162 -18.71 -35.79 -18.51
N ALA A 163 -17.52 -35.64 -17.99
CA ALA A 163 -16.46 -36.65 -18.09
C ALA A 163 -16.67 -37.84 -17.11
N GLY A 164 -17.32 -37.59 -15.97
CA GLY A 164 -17.67 -38.62 -14.99
C GLY A 164 -18.80 -39.55 -15.44
N ASP A 165 -19.77 -39.02 -16.20
CA ASP A 165 -20.89 -39.81 -16.75
C ASP A 165 -20.46 -40.77 -17.87
N ILE A 166 -19.26 -40.58 -18.46
CA ILE A 166 -18.71 -41.48 -19.50
C ILE A 166 -18.05 -42.74 -18.91
N VAL A 167 -17.76 -42.74 -17.58
CA VAL A 167 -17.04 -43.87 -16.93
C VAL A 167 -17.99 -44.81 -16.19
N ALA A 168 -19.29 -44.56 -16.12
CA ALA A 168 -20.26 -45.36 -15.42
C ALA A 168 -21.20 -46.13 -16.36
N ASP A 169 -20.64 -46.96 -17.30
CA ASP A 169 -21.32 -48.11 -17.88
C ASP A 169 -20.35 -49.30 -17.95
N PRO A 170 -20.21 -50.11 -16.88
CA PRO A 170 -19.69 -51.47 -17.01
C PRO A 170 -20.83 -52.33 -17.49
N GLY A 171 -20.92 -52.49 -18.84
CA GLY A 171 -21.85 -53.37 -19.54
C GLY A 171 -22.00 -54.72 -18.87
N ASN A 172 -23.19 -55.08 -18.83
CA ASN A 172 -23.83 -56.38 -18.70
C ASN A 172 -23.02 -57.52 -19.33
#